data_d93d3cafc4578272cc050ebf5373a87a
#
_entry.id   d93d3cafc4578272cc050ebf5373a87a
#
_cell.length_a   1.000
_cell.length_b   1.000
_cell.length_c   1.000
_cell.angle_alpha   90.00
_cell.angle_beta   90.00
_cell.angle_gamma   90.00
#
_symmetry.space_group_name_H-M   'P 1'
#
loop_
_entity.id
_entity.type
_entity.pdbx_description
1 polymer ?
#
loop_
_entity_poly.entity_id
_entity_poly.type
_entity_poly.pdbx_seq_one_letter_code
_entity_poly.pdbx_strand_id
1 'polypeptide(L)'
;MSDFNGIMNSLFENFTYLEVYRLANIKSAKKRILVNETKAARNKAIKSKVKTCVKKVETAIANKDAEAAKAALKVAIVEINKAGSKGVYHKNTCSRKISRLTKAVNGIA
;
A
#
# COMPACT_ATOMS: atom_id res chain seq x y z
N MET A 1 -7.43 1.67 -32.76
CA MET A 1 -6.00 1.78 -33.13
C MET A 1 -5.79 2.20 -34.58
N SER A 2 -6.61 1.72 -35.53
CA SER A 2 -6.54 2.16 -36.93
C SER A 2 -6.80 3.67 -37.09
N ASP A 3 -7.75 4.22 -36.35
CA ASP A 3 -8.04 5.66 -36.33
C ASP A 3 -6.88 6.48 -35.78
N PHE A 4 -6.17 5.93 -34.81
CA PHE A 4 -4.99 6.54 -34.21
C PHE A 4 -3.85 6.66 -35.25
N ASN A 5 -3.64 5.64 -36.07
CA ASN A 5 -2.64 5.67 -37.13
C ASN A 5 -2.99 6.66 -38.21
N GLY A 6 -4.27 6.77 -38.60
CA GLY A 6 -4.73 7.77 -39.56
C GLY A 6 -4.55 9.19 -39.06
N ILE A 7 -4.89 9.44 -37.78
CA ILE A 7 -4.68 10.74 -37.13
C ILE A 7 -3.20 11.06 -37.04
N MET A 8 -2.36 10.08 -36.68
CA MET A 8 -0.91 10.25 -36.58
C MET A 8 -0.29 10.59 -37.93
N ASN A 9 -0.69 9.96 -39.03
CA ASN A 9 -0.20 10.28 -40.35
C ASN A 9 -0.56 11.71 -40.77
N SER A 10 -1.76 12.16 -40.46
CA SER A 10 -2.19 13.53 -40.72
C SER A 10 -1.42 14.55 -39.88
N LEU A 11 -1.17 14.22 -38.59
CA LEU A 11 -0.40 15.08 -37.69
C LEU A 11 1.10 15.10 -38.02
N PHE A 12 1.64 14.00 -38.57
CA PHE A 12 3.06 13.90 -38.94
C PHE A 12 3.49 14.91 -39.98
N GLU A 13 2.59 15.32 -40.85
CA GLU A 13 2.86 16.36 -41.84
C GLU A 13 3.07 17.74 -41.20
N ASN A 14 2.49 17.96 -40.01
CA ASN A 14 2.50 19.24 -39.31
C ASN A 14 3.36 19.27 -38.05
N PHE A 15 3.73 18.12 -37.50
CA PHE A 15 4.51 18.02 -36.26
C PHE A 15 5.90 17.45 -36.52
N THR A 16 6.87 17.97 -35.76
CA THR A 16 8.20 17.38 -35.73
C THR A 16 8.18 16.06 -34.99
N TYR A 17 9.14 15.19 -35.22
CA TYR A 17 9.30 13.91 -34.54
C TYR A 17 9.34 14.08 -33.02
N LEU A 18 10.01 15.13 -32.52
CA LEU A 18 10.09 15.44 -31.09
C LEU A 18 8.74 15.75 -30.47
N GLU A 19 7.86 16.45 -31.16
CA GLU A 19 6.53 16.81 -30.69
C GLU A 19 5.63 15.56 -30.56
N VAL A 20 5.69 14.68 -31.53
CA VAL A 20 4.96 13.39 -31.48
C VAL A 20 5.45 12.54 -30.31
N TYR A 21 6.76 12.49 -30.12
CA TYR A 21 7.38 11.75 -29.00
C TYR A 21 6.97 12.34 -27.65
N ARG A 22 6.93 13.67 -27.54
CA ARG A 22 6.47 14.36 -26.31
C ARG A 22 5.03 14.04 -25.97
N LEU A 23 4.12 14.00 -26.94
CA LEU A 23 2.73 13.62 -26.75
C LEU A 23 2.61 12.18 -26.22
N ALA A 24 3.40 11.26 -26.75
CA ALA A 24 3.42 9.88 -26.29
C ALA A 24 3.90 9.79 -24.83
N ASN A 25 4.90 10.57 -24.43
CA ASN A 25 5.41 10.63 -23.06
C ASN A 25 4.38 11.20 -22.08
N ILE A 26 3.64 12.24 -22.46
CA ILE A 26 2.58 12.81 -21.64
C ILE A 26 1.48 11.77 -21.37
N LYS A 27 1.08 11.02 -22.38
CA LYS A 27 0.08 9.97 -22.27
C LYS A 27 0.54 8.87 -21.32
N SER A 28 1.79 8.45 -21.42
CA SER A 28 2.41 7.46 -20.51
C SER A 28 2.49 7.98 -19.09
N ALA A 29 2.83 9.26 -18.88
CA ALA A 29 2.88 9.90 -17.57
C ALA A 29 1.51 9.93 -16.88
N LYS A 30 0.45 10.28 -17.60
CA LYS A 30 -0.93 10.25 -17.10
C LYS A 30 -1.32 8.85 -16.60
N LYS A 31 -0.99 7.82 -17.37
CA LYS A 31 -1.26 6.43 -16.99
C LYS A 31 -0.53 6.06 -15.70
N ARG A 32 0.73 6.48 -15.53
CA ARG A 32 1.51 6.25 -14.30
C ARG A 32 0.88 6.93 -13.08
N ILE A 33 0.39 8.14 -13.24
CA ILE A 33 -0.28 8.89 -12.16
C ILE A 33 -1.52 8.13 -11.67
N LEU A 34 -2.37 7.66 -12.57
CA LEU A 34 -3.55 6.87 -12.22
C LEU A 34 -3.21 5.59 -11.48
N VAL A 35 -2.19 4.86 -11.92
CA VAL A 35 -1.70 3.65 -11.25
C VAL A 35 -1.17 3.97 -9.86
N ASN A 36 -0.41 5.05 -9.70
CA ASN A 36 0.14 5.47 -8.42
C ASN A 36 -0.95 5.88 -7.43
N GLU A 37 -1.98 6.59 -7.88
CA GLU A 37 -3.13 6.97 -7.06
C GLU A 37 -3.88 5.74 -6.55
N THR A 38 -4.10 4.74 -7.40
CA THR A 38 -4.75 3.48 -7.04
C THR A 38 -3.93 2.72 -6.00
N LYS A 39 -2.61 2.64 -6.18
CA LYS A 39 -1.70 2.01 -5.21
C LYS A 39 -1.68 2.76 -3.89
N ALA A 40 -1.64 4.09 -3.91
CA ALA A 40 -1.64 4.90 -2.70
C ALA A 40 -2.91 4.72 -1.87
N ALA A 41 -4.08 4.68 -2.52
CA ALA A 41 -5.36 4.44 -1.86
C ALA A 41 -5.39 3.04 -1.21
N ARG A 42 -4.93 2.02 -1.92
CA ARG A 42 -4.81 0.65 -1.41
C ARG A 42 -3.86 0.57 -0.21
N ASN A 43 -2.69 1.20 -0.31
CA ASN A 43 -1.70 1.21 0.76
C ASN A 43 -2.24 1.90 2.01
N LYS A 44 -2.96 3.01 1.83
CA LYS A 44 -3.61 3.74 2.93
C LYS A 44 -4.64 2.88 3.64
N ALA A 45 -5.46 2.13 2.90
CA ALA A 45 -6.46 1.21 3.47
C ALA A 45 -5.78 0.10 4.28
N ILE A 46 -4.71 -0.49 3.77
CA ILE A 46 -3.94 -1.54 4.46
C ILE A 46 -3.31 -0.99 5.75
N LYS A 47 -2.70 0.19 5.70
CA LYS A 47 -2.11 0.84 6.88
C LYS A 47 -3.15 1.14 7.95
N SER A 48 -4.34 1.61 7.57
CA SER A 48 -5.45 1.87 8.48
C SER A 48 -5.91 0.59 9.18
N LYS A 49 -6.01 -0.51 8.44
CA LYS A 49 -6.37 -1.82 8.98
C LYS A 49 -5.36 -2.33 9.99
N VAL A 50 -4.07 -2.20 9.70
CA VAL A 50 -2.98 -2.56 10.62
C VAL A 50 -3.04 -1.71 11.89
N LYS A 51 -3.22 -0.40 11.77
CA LYS A 51 -3.37 0.49 12.92
C LYS A 51 -4.55 0.09 13.81
N THR A 52 -5.69 -0.26 13.22
CA THR A 52 -6.88 -0.70 13.96
C THR A 52 -6.59 -1.97 14.74
N CYS A 53 -5.92 -2.95 14.14
CA CYS A 53 -5.53 -4.19 14.81
C CYS A 53 -4.56 -3.92 15.97
N VAL A 54 -3.58 -3.07 15.77
CA VAL A 54 -2.63 -2.67 16.83
C VAL A 54 -3.36 -1.98 17.98
N LYS A 55 -4.29 -1.09 17.71
CA LYS A 55 -5.09 -0.41 18.75
C LYS A 55 -5.93 -1.40 19.56
N LYS A 56 -6.49 -2.41 18.93
CA LYS A 56 -7.23 -3.48 19.62
C LYS A 56 -6.33 -4.23 20.59
N VAL A 57 -5.10 -4.55 20.19
CA VAL A 57 -4.12 -5.19 21.07
C VAL A 57 -3.77 -4.26 22.25
N GLU A 58 -3.50 -2.99 21.98
CA GLU A 58 -3.17 -2.00 23.02
C GLU A 58 -4.31 -1.81 24.02
N THR A 59 -5.55 -1.76 23.55
CA THR A 59 -6.74 -1.65 24.39
C THR A 59 -6.88 -2.88 25.30
N ALA A 60 -6.68 -4.08 24.76
CA ALA A 60 -6.70 -5.32 25.55
C ALA A 60 -5.58 -5.34 26.61
N ILE A 61 -4.40 -4.83 26.28
CA ILE A 61 -3.28 -4.69 27.21
C ILE A 61 -3.63 -3.69 28.32
N ALA A 62 -4.22 -2.55 27.98
CA ALA A 62 -4.64 -1.54 28.94
C ALA A 62 -5.69 -2.08 29.91
N ASN A 63 -6.59 -2.92 29.43
CA ASN A 63 -7.60 -3.61 30.24
C ASN A 63 -7.05 -4.80 31.02
N LYS A 64 -5.77 -5.14 30.84
CA LYS A 64 -5.09 -6.30 31.45
C LYS A 64 -5.78 -7.64 31.14
N ASP A 65 -6.40 -7.74 29.99
CA ASP A 65 -7.05 -8.96 29.52
C ASP A 65 -6.08 -9.75 28.64
N ALA A 66 -5.39 -10.72 29.26
CA ALA A 66 -4.37 -11.51 28.58
C ALA A 66 -4.95 -12.35 27.42
N GLU A 67 -6.13 -12.93 27.60
CA GLU A 67 -6.77 -13.77 26.57
C GLU A 67 -7.17 -12.94 25.34
N ALA A 68 -7.85 -11.82 25.56
CA ALA A 68 -8.22 -10.91 24.50
C ALA A 68 -6.99 -10.32 23.80
N ALA A 69 -5.94 -9.99 24.57
CA ALA A 69 -4.68 -9.50 24.03
C ALA A 69 -3.99 -10.53 23.14
N LYS A 70 -3.96 -11.78 23.53
CA LYS A 70 -3.38 -12.88 22.72
C LYS A 70 -4.16 -13.10 21.43
N ALA A 71 -5.49 -13.10 21.51
CA ALA A 71 -6.34 -13.25 20.33
C ALA A 71 -6.16 -12.07 19.36
N ALA A 72 -6.18 -10.84 19.86
CA ALA A 72 -5.94 -9.65 19.09
C ALA A 72 -4.52 -9.62 18.48
N LEU A 73 -3.53 -10.09 19.21
CA LEU A 73 -2.14 -10.20 18.75
C LEU A 73 -2.02 -11.13 17.54
N LYS A 74 -2.68 -12.28 17.55
CA LYS A 74 -2.68 -13.21 16.41
C LYS A 74 -3.22 -12.55 15.16
N VAL A 75 -4.34 -11.84 15.26
CA VAL A 75 -4.94 -11.11 14.14
C VAL A 75 -4.00 -9.99 13.66
N ALA A 76 -3.42 -9.25 14.59
CA ALA A 76 -2.49 -8.17 14.26
C ALA A 76 -1.25 -8.70 13.51
N ILE A 77 -0.68 -9.81 13.95
CA ILE A 77 0.47 -10.43 13.28
C ILE A 77 0.12 -10.82 11.84
N VAL A 78 -1.03 -11.44 11.63
CA VAL A 78 -1.50 -11.82 10.28
C VAL A 78 -1.65 -10.59 9.39
N GLU A 79 -2.27 -9.52 9.87
CA GLU A 79 -2.46 -8.28 9.10
C GLU A 79 -1.13 -7.59 8.78
N ILE A 80 -0.21 -7.54 9.74
CA ILE A 80 1.14 -6.96 9.54
C ILE A 80 1.92 -7.78 8.50
N ASN A 81 1.87 -9.10 8.57
CA ASN A 81 2.52 -9.96 7.58
C ASN A 81 1.92 -9.80 6.18
N LYS A 82 0.61 -9.68 6.07
CA LYS A 82 -0.05 -9.39 4.79
C LYS A 82 0.40 -8.05 4.22
N ALA A 83 0.48 -7.02 5.06
CA ALA A 83 0.97 -5.70 4.64
C ALA A 83 2.42 -5.75 4.16
N GLY A 84 3.26 -6.50 4.84
CA GLY A 84 4.65 -6.73 4.44
C GLY A 84 4.76 -7.48 3.11
N SER A 85 3.93 -8.51 2.91
CA SER A 85 3.86 -9.28 1.66
C SER A 85 3.42 -8.41 0.47
N LYS A 86 2.52 -7.47 0.71
CA LYS A 86 2.04 -6.54 -0.33
C LYS A 86 3.00 -5.38 -0.59
N GLY A 87 4.09 -5.28 0.15
CA GLY A 87 5.09 -4.23 0.01
C GLY A 87 4.72 -2.89 0.64
N VAL A 88 3.67 -2.83 1.45
CA VAL A 88 3.25 -1.60 2.16
C VAL A 88 4.25 -1.26 3.27
N TYR A 89 4.71 -2.26 3.99
CA TYR A 89 5.74 -2.14 5.01
C TYR A 89 6.98 -2.94 4.64
N HIS A 90 8.14 -2.40 4.98
CA HIS A 90 9.39 -3.15 4.86
C HIS A 90 9.40 -4.30 5.88
N LYS A 91 10.07 -5.40 5.53
CA LYS A 91 10.21 -6.60 6.37
C LYS A 91 10.69 -6.26 7.79
N ASN A 92 11.66 -5.38 7.93
CA ASN A 92 12.19 -4.95 9.23
C ASN A 92 11.14 -4.21 10.06
N THR A 93 10.32 -3.37 9.43
CA THR A 93 9.23 -2.65 10.10
C THR A 93 8.19 -3.63 10.63
N CYS A 94 7.82 -4.63 9.84
CA CYS A 94 6.90 -5.69 10.27
C CYS A 94 7.44 -6.45 11.48
N SER A 95 8.70 -6.85 11.44
CA SER A 95 9.36 -7.57 12.54
C SER A 95 9.39 -6.75 13.83
N ARG A 96 9.69 -5.45 13.73
CA ARG A 96 9.68 -4.54 14.89
C ARG A 96 8.29 -4.41 15.51
N LYS A 97 7.27 -4.21 14.69
CA LYS A 97 5.87 -4.10 15.16
C LYS A 97 5.42 -5.37 15.87
N ILE A 98 5.66 -6.52 15.27
CA ILE A 98 5.32 -7.83 15.85
C ILE A 98 6.05 -8.05 17.17
N SER A 99 7.35 -7.79 17.20
CA SER A 99 8.17 -7.94 18.40
C SER A 99 7.68 -7.07 19.57
N ARG A 100 7.40 -5.79 19.30
CA ARG A 100 6.89 -4.86 20.33
C ARG A 100 5.54 -5.31 20.89
N LEU A 101 4.61 -5.70 20.03
CA LEU A 101 3.30 -6.18 20.43
C LEU A 101 3.40 -7.47 21.23
N THR A 102 4.23 -8.40 20.79
CA THR A 102 4.47 -9.67 21.50
C THR A 102 5.03 -9.44 22.90
N LYS A 103 6.02 -8.58 23.05
CA LYS A 103 6.59 -8.22 24.34
C LYS A 103 5.55 -7.57 25.26
N ALA A 104 4.74 -6.67 24.72
CA ALA A 104 3.68 -6.00 25.49
C ALA A 104 2.63 -6.99 26.00
N VAL A 105 2.19 -7.94 25.16
CA VAL A 105 1.25 -9.00 25.55
C VAL A 105 1.85 -9.94 26.58
N ASN A 106 3.10 -10.35 26.40
CA ASN A 106 3.80 -11.21 27.36
C ASN A 106 4.00 -10.53 28.70
N GLY A 107 4.08 -9.20 28.73
CA GLY A 107 4.22 -8.43 29.97
C GLY A 107 2.99 -8.46 30.87
N ILE A 108 1.80 -8.73 30.32
CA ILE A 108 0.55 -8.84 31.09
C ILE A 108 0.08 -10.28 31.29
N ALA A 109 0.71 -11.22 30.61
CA ALA A 109 0.33 -12.63 30.66
C ALA A 109 0.86 -13.36 31.92
#